data_2c90955ea7350d1bb68627bc1df8ba55
#
_entry.id   2c90955ea7350d1bb68627bc1df8ba55
#
_cell.length_a   1.000
_cell.length_b   1.000
_cell.length_c   1.000
_cell.angle_alpha   90.00
_cell.angle_beta   90.00
_cell.angle_gamma   90.00
#
_symmetry.space_group_name_H-M   'P 1'
#
loop_
_entity.id
_entity.type
_entity.pdbx_description
1 polymer ?
#
loop_
_entity_poly.entity_id
_entity_poly.type
_entity_poly.pdbx_seq_one_letter_code
_entity_poly.pdbx_strand_id
1 'polypeptide(L)'
;MKMKKIIIIYLCFLGTIMANDNKKAVFAAGCFWGVESTFQQLDGVNSTTVGYTGGKVKNPSYELVCTGLTGHAEAVEVEYNPSVISFSELVDVFFKLHDPTTMNRQGPDIGTQYRSAAYFSNEDEKGIIEEKINNLNESGDFTSRVVTEVEPVENFYDAEDYHQDYYKKRGIDGCAI
;
A
#
# COMPACT_ATOMS: atom_id res chain seq x y z
N MET A 1 27.48 60.25 -34.00
CA MET A 1 27.78 58.87 -33.52
C MET A 1 26.66 58.42 -32.61
N LYS A 2 25.73 57.58 -33.12
CA LYS A 2 24.51 57.14 -32.35
C LYS A 2 24.84 55.85 -31.63
N MET A 3 24.89 55.91 -30.29
CA MET A 3 25.01 54.68 -29.42
C MET A 3 23.71 53.96 -29.42
N LYS A 4 23.70 52.68 -29.88
CA LYS A 4 22.57 51.75 -29.73
C LYS A 4 22.63 51.14 -28.32
N LYS A 5 21.60 51.42 -27.51
CA LYS A 5 21.41 50.73 -26.21
C LYS A 5 20.92 49.30 -26.46
N ILE A 6 21.71 48.32 -26.09
CA ILE A 6 21.34 46.92 -26.09
C ILE A 6 20.59 46.68 -24.77
N ILE A 7 19.29 46.35 -24.85
CA ILE A 7 18.50 45.92 -23.71
C ILE A 7 18.65 44.38 -23.60
N ILE A 8 19.36 43.93 -22.58
CA ILE A 8 19.44 42.51 -22.23
C ILE A 8 18.23 42.18 -21.38
N ILE A 9 17.28 41.45 -21.96
CA ILE A 9 16.14 40.89 -21.20
C ILE A 9 16.62 39.61 -20.47
N TYR A 10 16.78 39.69 -19.16
CA TYR A 10 17.02 38.54 -18.32
C TYR A 10 15.69 37.77 -18.17
N LEU A 11 15.56 36.66 -18.90
CA LEU A 11 14.46 35.73 -18.73
C LEU A 11 14.74 34.91 -17.46
N CYS A 12 14.18 35.33 -16.32
CA CYS A 12 14.17 34.50 -15.11
C CYS A 12 13.27 33.26 -15.35
N PHE A 13 13.90 32.13 -15.61
CA PHE A 13 13.25 30.83 -15.57
C PHE A 13 12.97 30.52 -14.08
N LEU A 14 11.76 30.87 -13.60
CA LEU A 14 11.28 30.34 -12.35
C LEU A 14 11.00 28.83 -12.56
N GLY A 15 12.00 28.00 -12.25
CA GLY A 15 11.78 26.58 -12.07
C GLY A 15 10.83 26.39 -10.88
N THR A 16 9.57 26.07 -11.14
CA THR A 16 8.68 25.56 -10.11
C THR A 16 9.30 24.27 -9.58
N ILE A 17 9.86 24.32 -8.38
CA ILE A 17 10.15 23.11 -7.60
C ILE A 17 8.78 22.50 -7.32
N MET A 18 8.42 21.47 -8.08
CA MET A 18 7.27 20.62 -7.78
C MET A 18 7.61 19.96 -6.45
N ALA A 19 6.95 20.38 -5.37
CA ALA A 19 7.00 19.66 -4.13
C ALA A 19 6.58 18.22 -4.44
N ASN A 20 7.41 17.25 -4.05
CA ASN A 20 7.10 15.84 -4.19
C ASN A 20 6.05 15.56 -3.10
N ASP A 21 4.78 15.64 -3.47
CA ASP A 21 3.63 15.52 -2.54
C ASP A 21 3.23 14.05 -2.42
N ASN A 22 4.24 13.19 -2.11
CA ASN A 22 4.03 11.78 -1.94
C ASN A 22 3.04 11.51 -0.82
N LYS A 23 2.20 10.52 -1.03
CA LYS A 23 1.24 10.01 -0.06
C LYS A 23 1.58 8.59 0.35
N LYS A 24 0.96 8.12 1.43
CA LYS A 24 1.12 6.77 1.93
C LYS A 24 -0.23 6.06 1.95
N ALA A 25 -0.22 4.78 1.61
CA ALA A 25 -1.34 3.86 1.72
C ALA A 25 -0.87 2.59 2.43
N VAL A 26 -1.74 1.94 3.21
CA VAL A 26 -1.39 0.73 3.96
C VAL A 26 -2.40 -0.37 3.67
N PHE A 27 -1.90 -1.56 3.30
CA PHE A 27 -2.71 -2.71 2.93
C PHE A 27 -2.17 -4.01 3.54
N ALA A 28 -3.09 -4.90 3.93
CA ALA A 28 -2.80 -6.26 4.40
C ALA A 28 -3.59 -7.27 3.56
N ALA A 29 -2.91 -8.20 2.91
CA ALA A 29 -3.48 -9.13 1.93
C ALA A 29 -2.78 -10.50 1.95
N GLY A 30 -2.56 -11.07 3.12
CA GLY A 30 -1.78 -12.30 3.29
C GLY A 30 -0.29 -12.02 3.54
N CYS A 31 0.58 -12.93 3.09
CA CYS A 31 2.03 -12.78 3.23
C CYS A 31 2.52 -11.49 2.55
N PHE A 32 3.11 -10.59 3.32
CA PHE A 32 3.52 -9.27 2.86
C PHE A 32 4.64 -9.28 1.79
N TRP A 33 5.39 -10.37 1.61
CA TRP A 33 6.43 -10.44 0.57
C TRP A 33 5.85 -10.38 -0.85
N GLY A 34 4.75 -11.11 -1.09
CA GLY A 34 4.03 -11.07 -2.37
C GLY A 34 3.33 -9.75 -2.61
N VAL A 35 2.70 -9.22 -1.55
CA VAL A 35 2.01 -7.93 -1.58
C VAL A 35 2.99 -6.80 -1.90
N GLU A 36 4.14 -6.75 -1.20
CA GLU A 36 5.23 -5.78 -1.46
C GLU A 36 5.69 -5.84 -2.92
N SER A 37 6.03 -7.04 -3.39
CA SER A 37 6.52 -7.24 -4.75
C SER A 37 5.52 -6.77 -5.82
N THR A 38 4.22 -6.91 -5.57
CA THR A 38 3.18 -6.45 -6.49
C THR A 38 3.13 -4.92 -6.55
N PHE A 39 3.11 -4.25 -5.40
CA PHE A 39 3.08 -2.79 -5.37
C PHE A 39 4.36 -2.15 -5.91
N GLN A 40 5.52 -2.77 -5.70
CA GLN A 40 6.81 -2.28 -6.23
C GLN A 40 6.87 -2.21 -7.75
N GLN A 41 6.03 -2.94 -8.48
CA GLN A 41 6.01 -2.96 -9.93
C GLN A 41 5.13 -1.87 -10.55
N LEU A 42 4.42 -1.10 -9.73
CA LEU A 42 3.49 -0.08 -10.23
C LEU A 42 4.20 1.24 -10.52
N ASP A 43 3.93 1.79 -11.69
CA ASP A 43 4.35 3.16 -12.01
C ASP A 43 3.69 4.14 -11.03
N GLY A 44 4.49 5.00 -10.43
CA GLY A 44 4.03 5.97 -9.44
C GLY A 44 4.21 5.52 -7.98
N VAL A 45 4.55 4.25 -7.72
CA VAL A 45 5.01 3.80 -6.41
C VAL A 45 6.50 4.13 -6.27
N ASN A 46 6.85 4.89 -5.23
CA ASN A 46 8.22 5.35 -4.98
C ASN A 46 9.00 4.40 -4.07
N SER A 47 8.33 3.89 -3.04
CA SER A 47 8.90 2.92 -2.09
C SER A 47 7.80 2.11 -1.41
N THR A 48 8.19 0.97 -0.87
CA THR A 48 7.35 0.12 -0.03
C THR A 48 8.10 -0.21 1.24
N THR A 49 7.36 -0.46 2.31
CA THR A 49 7.89 -0.96 3.58
C THR A 49 6.96 -2.06 4.08
N VAL A 50 7.47 -3.26 4.33
CA VAL A 50 6.68 -4.30 4.99
C VAL A 50 6.72 -4.15 6.50
N GLY A 51 5.61 -4.46 7.17
CA GLY A 51 5.48 -4.24 8.60
C GLY A 51 4.23 -4.85 9.20
N TYR A 52 3.89 -4.36 10.38
CA TYR A 52 2.81 -4.87 11.22
C TYR A 52 1.91 -3.73 11.67
N THR A 53 0.59 -3.89 11.48
CA THR A 53 -0.41 -2.87 11.88
C THR A 53 -1.74 -3.48 12.30
N GLY A 54 -2.65 -2.68 12.85
CA GLY A 54 -3.98 -3.09 13.28
C GLY A 54 -4.01 -3.89 14.58
N GLY A 55 -2.89 -4.07 15.26
CA GLY A 55 -2.78 -4.79 16.53
C GLY A 55 -2.56 -3.87 17.72
N LYS A 56 -2.41 -4.47 18.92
CA LYS A 56 -2.30 -3.73 20.19
C LYS A 56 -0.90 -3.76 20.81
N VAL A 57 -0.04 -4.67 20.38
CA VAL A 57 1.31 -4.82 20.94
C VAL A 57 2.24 -3.80 20.29
N LYS A 58 2.96 -3.03 21.10
CA LYS A 58 3.93 -2.05 20.60
C LYS A 58 5.23 -2.75 20.18
N ASN A 59 5.79 -2.35 19.04
CA ASN A 59 7.05 -2.87 18.49
C ASN A 59 7.08 -4.43 18.53
N PRO A 60 6.12 -5.12 17.90
CA PRO A 60 6.09 -6.56 17.91
C PRO A 60 7.25 -7.12 17.08
N SER A 61 7.79 -8.29 17.46
CA SER A 61 8.67 -9.06 16.58
C SER A 61 7.85 -9.96 15.65
N TYR A 62 8.46 -10.41 14.56
CA TYR A 62 7.86 -11.36 13.63
C TYR A 62 7.35 -12.63 14.33
N GLU A 63 8.18 -13.22 15.21
CA GLU A 63 7.79 -14.43 15.94
C GLU A 63 6.54 -14.19 16.80
N LEU A 64 6.44 -12.99 17.39
CA LEU A 64 5.27 -12.66 18.22
C LEU A 64 4.02 -12.45 17.36
N VAL A 65 4.14 -11.82 16.19
CA VAL A 65 3.04 -11.66 15.23
C VAL A 65 2.56 -13.02 14.74
N CYS A 66 3.48 -13.93 14.42
CA CYS A 66 3.15 -15.30 13.99
C CYS A 66 2.35 -16.12 15.01
N THR A 67 2.39 -15.75 16.30
CA THR A 67 1.53 -16.40 17.31
C THR A 67 0.04 -16.05 17.15
N GLY A 68 -0.31 -15.00 16.40
CA GLY A 68 -1.66 -14.45 16.29
C GLY A 68 -2.13 -13.66 17.53
N LEU A 69 -1.32 -13.58 18.60
CA LEU A 69 -1.72 -12.96 19.87
C LEU A 69 -1.55 -11.44 19.91
N THR A 70 -0.82 -10.86 18.95
CA THR A 70 -0.58 -9.41 18.88
C THR A 70 -1.78 -8.64 18.33
N GLY A 71 -2.63 -9.31 17.54
CA GLY A 71 -3.70 -8.71 16.77
C GLY A 71 -3.21 -7.97 15.51
N HIS A 72 -1.89 -7.91 15.26
CA HIS A 72 -1.36 -7.30 14.04
C HIS A 72 -1.59 -8.15 12.80
N ALA A 73 -1.80 -7.46 11.66
CA ALA A 73 -1.67 -8.05 10.34
C ALA A 73 -0.27 -7.79 9.78
N GLU A 74 0.22 -8.71 8.96
CA GLU A 74 1.29 -8.43 8.01
C GLU A 74 0.76 -7.44 6.97
N ALA A 75 1.44 -6.31 6.80
CA ALA A 75 0.97 -5.22 5.97
C ALA A 75 2.12 -4.58 5.17
N VAL A 76 1.75 -3.86 4.13
CA VAL A 76 2.67 -3.08 3.30
C VAL A 76 2.25 -1.62 3.34
N GLU A 77 3.15 -0.74 3.74
CA GLU A 77 3.05 0.70 3.54
C GLU A 77 3.61 1.02 2.15
N VAL A 78 2.81 1.69 1.32
CA VAL A 78 3.13 2.08 -0.05
C VAL A 78 3.25 3.59 -0.11
N GLU A 79 4.45 4.11 -0.38
CA GLU A 79 4.65 5.53 -0.69
C GLU A 79 4.49 5.76 -2.19
N TYR A 80 3.58 6.64 -2.58
CA TYR A 80 3.22 6.83 -3.98
C TYR A 80 3.06 8.30 -4.36
N ASN A 81 3.26 8.60 -5.65
CA ASN A 81 3.00 9.91 -6.24
C ASN A 81 1.54 9.97 -6.75
N PRO A 82 0.65 10.74 -6.08
CA PRO A 82 -0.76 10.82 -6.44
C PRO A 82 -1.04 11.47 -7.81
N SER A 83 -0.03 12.08 -8.43
CA SER A 83 -0.12 12.61 -9.81
C SER A 83 0.11 11.53 -10.87
N VAL A 84 0.59 10.35 -10.49
CA VAL A 84 0.90 9.21 -11.40
C VAL A 84 -0.06 8.06 -11.15
N ILE A 85 -0.30 7.70 -9.89
CA ILE A 85 -1.22 6.66 -9.47
C ILE A 85 -2.10 7.16 -8.32
N SER A 86 -3.41 7.02 -8.42
CA SER A 86 -4.35 7.45 -7.39
C SER A 86 -4.50 6.40 -6.28
N PHE A 87 -5.02 6.80 -5.11
CA PHE A 87 -5.38 5.87 -4.04
C PHE A 87 -6.40 4.83 -4.50
N SER A 88 -7.39 5.23 -5.33
CA SER A 88 -8.38 4.33 -5.90
C SER A 88 -7.76 3.23 -6.77
N GLU A 89 -6.75 3.56 -7.58
CA GLU A 89 -6.03 2.58 -8.39
C GLU A 89 -5.22 1.62 -7.53
N LEU A 90 -4.60 2.09 -6.42
CA LEU A 90 -3.94 1.21 -5.45
C LEU A 90 -4.95 0.26 -4.78
N VAL A 91 -6.15 0.74 -4.44
CA VAL A 91 -7.25 -0.09 -3.91
C VAL A 91 -7.70 -1.13 -4.94
N ASP A 92 -7.75 -0.76 -6.23
CA ASP A 92 -8.06 -1.71 -7.31
C ASP A 92 -7.02 -2.84 -7.42
N VAL A 93 -5.74 -2.50 -7.31
CA VAL A 93 -4.65 -3.49 -7.28
C VAL A 93 -4.76 -4.36 -6.03
N PHE A 94 -4.98 -3.78 -4.86
CA PHE A 94 -5.16 -4.50 -3.60
C PHE A 94 -6.24 -5.58 -3.71
N PHE A 95 -7.42 -5.28 -4.26
CA PHE A 95 -8.49 -6.27 -4.40
C PHE A 95 -8.27 -7.28 -5.53
N LYS A 96 -7.34 -7.04 -6.45
CA LYS A 96 -6.98 -7.99 -7.52
C LYS A 96 -5.89 -8.97 -7.11
N LEU A 97 -5.04 -8.61 -6.16
CA LEU A 97 -3.86 -9.40 -5.81
C LEU A 97 -4.15 -10.54 -4.82
N HIS A 98 -5.36 -10.62 -4.23
CA HIS A 98 -5.70 -11.63 -3.22
C HIS A 98 -7.19 -11.99 -3.24
N ASP A 99 -7.58 -13.04 -2.54
CA ASP A 99 -8.99 -13.38 -2.31
C ASP A 99 -9.51 -12.64 -1.07
N PRO A 100 -10.32 -11.56 -1.23
CA PRO A 100 -10.80 -10.77 -0.11
C PRO A 100 -11.98 -11.41 0.63
N THR A 101 -12.38 -12.64 0.29
CA THR A 101 -13.53 -13.33 0.87
C THR A 101 -13.15 -14.34 1.95
N THR A 102 -11.84 -14.59 2.17
CA THR A 102 -11.35 -15.56 3.14
C THR A 102 -10.96 -14.88 4.45
N MET A 103 -11.65 -15.23 5.53
CA MET A 103 -11.38 -14.64 6.85
C MET A 103 -10.11 -15.25 7.47
N ASN A 104 -9.20 -14.37 7.93
CA ASN A 104 -7.95 -14.75 8.61
C ASN A 104 -7.14 -15.79 7.84
N ARG A 105 -7.15 -15.69 6.53
CA ARG A 105 -6.46 -16.63 5.64
C ARG A 105 -6.21 -16.03 4.28
N GLN A 106 -5.07 -16.37 3.65
CA GLN A 106 -4.82 -16.13 2.24
C GLN A 106 -4.08 -17.33 1.62
N GLY A 107 -4.76 -18.05 0.71
CA GLY A 107 -4.20 -19.27 0.12
C GLY A 107 -3.82 -20.29 1.19
N PRO A 108 -2.55 -20.76 1.25
CA PRO A 108 -2.07 -21.70 2.25
C PRO A 108 -1.87 -21.09 3.64
N ASP A 109 -1.71 -19.77 3.73
CA ASP A 109 -1.38 -19.05 4.96
C ASP A 109 -2.63 -18.87 5.83
N ILE A 110 -2.60 -19.42 7.04
CA ILE A 110 -3.71 -19.39 7.99
C ILE A 110 -3.29 -18.67 9.27
N GLY A 111 -4.07 -17.65 9.65
CA GLY A 111 -3.84 -16.86 10.86
C GLY A 111 -4.37 -15.44 10.71
N THR A 112 -4.64 -14.77 11.82
CA THR A 112 -5.14 -13.39 11.86
C THR A 112 -4.15 -12.41 11.24
N GLN A 113 -2.86 -12.72 11.23
CA GLN A 113 -1.81 -11.93 10.59
C GLN A 113 -1.92 -11.89 9.07
N TYR A 114 -2.60 -12.86 8.45
CA TYR A 114 -2.79 -12.95 7.00
C TYR A 114 -4.18 -12.48 6.54
N ARG A 115 -4.89 -11.75 7.39
CA ARG A 115 -6.22 -11.23 7.05
C ARG A 115 -6.17 -10.16 5.97
N SER A 116 -7.29 -10.00 5.27
CA SER A 116 -7.51 -8.89 4.37
C SER A 116 -7.90 -7.63 5.15
N ALA A 117 -7.13 -6.55 5.03
CA ALA A 117 -7.46 -5.26 5.60
C ALA A 117 -6.92 -4.10 4.75
N ALA A 118 -7.70 -3.03 4.62
CA ALA A 118 -7.30 -1.79 4.00
C ALA A 118 -7.42 -0.65 5.03
N TYR A 119 -6.35 0.12 5.16
CA TYR A 119 -6.26 1.16 6.18
C TYR A 119 -6.40 2.54 5.55
N PHE A 120 -7.18 3.42 6.15
CA PHE A 120 -7.44 4.77 5.66
C PHE A 120 -6.84 5.85 6.56
N SER A 121 -6.41 6.96 5.96
CA SER A 121 -5.89 8.13 6.66
C SER A 121 -6.92 9.26 6.79
N ASN A 122 -8.01 9.18 6.03
CA ASN A 122 -9.09 10.19 5.99
C ASN A 122 -10.40 9.57 5.46
N GLU A 123 -11.51 10.31 5.61
CA GLU A 123 -12.84 9.82 5.23
C GLU A 123 -13.01 9.63 3.71
N ASP A 124 -12.28 10.37 2.86
CA ASP A 124 -12.34 10.19 1.40
C ASP A 124 -11.73 8.82 1.01
N GLU A 125 -10.59 8.45 1.59
CA GLU A 125 -9.97 7.14 1.40
C GLU A 125 -10.86 6.01 1.91
N LYS A 126 -11.47 6.19 3.08
CA LYS A 126 -12.46 5.25 3.61
C LYS A 126 -13.62 5.03 2.64
N GLY A 127 -14.19 6.12 2.13
CA GLY A 127 -15.28 6.06 1.15
C GLY A 127 -14.91 5.29 -0.11
N ILE A 128 -13.68 5.49 -0.63
CA ILE A 128 -13.15 4.76 -1.80
C ILE A 128 -13.08 3.25 -1.52
N ILE A 129 -12.57 2.85 -0.35
CA ILE A 129 -12.47 1.43 0.02
C ILE A 129 -13.86 0.81 0.16
N GLU A 130 -14.76 1.47 0.90
CA GLU A 130 -16.13 0.98 1.13
C GLU A 130 -16.94 0.88 -0.17
N GLU A 131 -16.82 1.85 -1.07
CA GLU A 131 -17.46 1.81 -2.39
C GLU A 131 -16.92 0.62 -3.21
N LYS A 132 -15.61 0.37 -3.20
CA LYS A 132 -15.02 -0.77 -3.89
C LYS A 132 -15.54 -2.10 -3.34
N ILE A 133 -15.62 -2.26 -2.02
CA ILE A 133 -16.18 -3.46 -1.37
C ILE A 133 -17.65 -3.67 -1.80
N ASN A 134 -18.45 -2.62 -1.80
CA ASN A 134 -19.84 -2.70 -2.23
C ASN A 134 -19.95 -3.16 -3.69
N ASN A 135 -19.16 -2.56 -4.59
CA ASN A 135 -19.14 -2.91 -6.00
C ASN A 135 -18.74 -4.37 -6.22
N LEU A 136 -17.74 -4.87 -5.49
CA LEU A 136 -17.32 -6.28 -5.55
C LEU A 136 -18.38 -7.23 -5.02
N ASN A 137 -19.10 -6.87 -3.96
CA ASN A 137 -20.19 -7.68 -3.43
C ASN A 137 -21.40 -7.74 -4.37
N GLU A 138 -21.58 -6.73 -5.23
CA GLU A 138 -22.68 -6.64 -6.19
C GLU A 138 -22.32 -7.21 -7.58
N SER A 139 -21.03 -7.29 -7.92
CA SER A 139 -20.56 -7.74 -9.24
C SER A 139 -20.86 -9.20 -9.54
N GLY A 140 -20.89 -10.05 -8.52
CA GLY A 140 -20.99 -11.51 -8.66
C GLY A 140 -19.68 -12.20 -9.01
N ASP A 141 -18.56 -11.48 -8.97
CA ASP A 141 -17.22 -12.05 -9.23
C ASP A 141 -16.79 -13.03 -8.15
N PHE A 142 -17.28 -12.85 -6.93
CA PHE A 142 -17.02 -13.74 -5.80
C PHE A 142 -18.29 -14.49 -5.37
N THR A 143 -18.12 -15.74 -4.95
CA THR A 143 -19.24 -16.55 -4.41
C THR A 143 -19.60 -16.22 -2.96
N SER A 144 -18.68 -15.56 -2.25
CA SER A 144 -18.84 -15.12 -0.86
C SER A 144 -18.66 -13.62 -0.74
N ARG A 145 -19.16 -13.03 0.33
CA ARG A 145 -18.96 -11.60 0.59
C ARG A 145 -17.51 -11.28 0.90
N VAL A 146 -17.09 -10.09 0.50
CA VAL A 146 -15.82 -9.50 0.91
C VAL A 146 -15.80 -9.33 2.43
N VAL A 147 -14.73 -9.80 3.08
CA VAL A 147 -14.50 -9.74 4.53
C VAL A 147 -13.35 -8.81 4.91
N THR A 148 -12.87 -8.01 3.97
CA THR A 148 -11.81 -7.02 4.21
C THR A 148 -12.18 -6.06 5.33
N GLU A 149 -11.31 -5.95 6.33
CA GLU A 149 -11.44 -4.96 7.41
C GLU A 149 -11.09 -3.57 6.86
N VAL A 150 -11.89 -2.54 7.25
CA VAL A 150 -11.66 -1.14 6.88
C VAL A 150 -11.40 -0.36 8.15
N GLU A 151 -10.14 -0.04 8.42
CA GLU A 151 -9.70 0.51 9.70
C GLU A 151 -8.86 1.78 9.50
N PRO A 152 -8.87 2.72 10.45
CA PRO A 152 -7.97 3.86 10.38
C PRO A 152 -6.51 3.41 10.52
N VAL A 153 -5.61 4.08 9.81
CA VAL A 153 -4.16 3.92 10.05
C VAL A 153 -3.83 4.48 11.43
N GLU A 154 -3.41 3.62 12.36
CA GLU A 154 -2.95 4.05 13.69
C GLU A 154 -1.43 3.98 13.78
N ASN A 155 -0.90 2.79 14.10
CA ASN A 155 0.54 2.55 14.24
C ASN A 155 0.98 1.52 13.21
N PHE A 156 2.00 1.85 12.44
CA PHE A 156 2.70 0.93 11.58
C PHE A 156 4.09 0.68 12.18
N TYR A 157 4.46 -0.58 12.34
CA TYR A 157 5.76 -1.01 12.86
C TYR A 157 6.50 -1.73 11.73
N ASP A 158 7.65 -1.20 11.33
CA ASP A 158 8.47 -1.81 10.29
C ASP A 158 8.85 -3.23 10.71
N ALA A 159 8.71 -4.18 9.78
CA ALA A 159 9.24 -5.51 9.97
C ALA A 159 10.77 -5.49 9.85
N GLU A 160 11.41 -6.54 10.32
CA GLU A 160 12.86 -6.70 10.36
C GLU A 160 13.46 -6.59 8.95
N ASP A 161 14.70 -6.11 8.84
CA ASP A 161 15.40 -5.82 7.57
C ASP A 161 15.46 -7.01 6.60
N TYR A 162 15.43 -8.24 7.12
CA TYR A 162 15.45 -9.45 6.29
C TYR A 162 14.12 -9.73 5.58
N HIS A 163 13.03 -9.07 5.99
CA HIS A 163 11.73 -9.12 5.31
C HIS A 163 11.59 -8.09 4.19
N GLN A 164 12.25 -6.96 4.29
CA GLN A 164 12.18 -5.88 3.30
C GLN A 164 12.74 -6.34 1.96
N ASP A 165 12.06 -6.02 0.85
CA ASP A 165 12.47 -6.39 -0.52
C ASP A 165 12.73 -7.91 -0.68
N TYR A 166 11.95 -8.76 -0.01
CA TYR A 166 12.28 -10.19 0.12
C TYR A 166 12.43 -10.90 -1.22
N TYR A 167 11.51 -10.69 -2.15
CA TYR A 167 11.57 -11.30 -3.50
C TYR A 167 12.63 -10.62 -4.37
N LYS A 168 12.72 -9.32 -4.35
CA LYS A 168 13.71 -8.55 -5.10
C LYS A 168 15.15 -8.96 -4.75
N LYS A 169 15.46 -9.10 -3.45
CA LYS A 169 16.78 -9.55 -2.96
C LYS A 169 17.14 -10.98 -3.40
N ARG A 170 16.15 -11.80 -3.75
CA ARG A 170 16.30 -13.20 -4.20
C ARG A 170 16.16 -13.41 -5.70
N GLY A 171 15.91 -12.34 -6.46
CA GLY A 171 15.69 -12.44 -7.91
C GLY A 171 14.44 -13.25 -8.27
N ILE A 172 13.44 -13.25 -7.38
CA ILE A 172 12.15 -13.89 -7.63
C ILE A 172 11.25 -12.83 -8.26
N ASP A 173 10.88 -13.04 -9.51
CA ASP A 173 9.83 -12.25 -10.15
C ASP A 173 8.52 -12.54 -9.41
N GLY A 174 7.86 -11.49 -8.90
CA GLY A 174 6.77 -11.59 -7.94
C GLY A 174 5.78 -12.71 -8.21
N CYS A 175 5.43 -13.48 -7.18
CA CYS A 175 4.36 -14.46 -7.29
C CYS A 175 3.06 -13.74 -7.63
N ALA A 176 2.39 -14.16 -8.71
CA ALA A 176 0.95 -14.01 -8.80
C ALA A 176 0.35 -14.80 -7.61
N ILE A 177 -0.23 -14.09 -6.67
CA ILE A 177 -0.92 -14.67 -5.51
C ILE A 177 -2.25 -15.26 -5.97
#